data_764898b28518c736b9f42414c7327cd4
#
_entry.id   764898b28518c736b9f42414c7327cd4
#
_cell.length_a   1.000
_cell.length_b   1.000
_cell.length_c   1.000
_cell.angle_alpha   90.00
_cell.angle_beta   90.00
_cell.angle_gamma   90.00
#
_symmetry.space_group_name_H-M   'P 1'
#
loop_
_entity.id
_entity.type
_entity.pdbx_description
1 polymer ?
#
loop_
_entity_poly.entity_id
_entity_poly.type
_entity_poly.pdbx_seq_one_letter_code
_entity_poly.pdbx_strand_id
1 'polypeptide(L)'
;DKDAFARGLRVKFGGPSAALGNPVLNGRSVIGGTFNRTSSSFTRVEIVNDDNRDFDEVRSFGINADWDVTDTVNLAFDVSHSSAKSDFRNGLLWSLVAEDANAEVPVLDTNVSISYLLNGLNLPSVGFNQAAAFSDIDKVMLSKYGIYPYVNEDEVTAYRFDAKWQLEMPVVASLEAGVRYSERTYKNDRSVFEYGSDGAFLTSQPPLKLTDDMVEVVNFSGDFGIYPSYLSIDLDKALAAWFPDGIPQPVQTWGTGNPDILESQFNPTGPNTAWSVLESGEVYEDVLAGYVMANLDAEIFGIPLSGNIGVRVVQTDQSATNLADVNGDVLRGAQNITDEAGLVNGRYAPGVLGEKYTDVLPQLNLNFGITDNSQIRFAAAKVMSRPPINRLASNTSINISDDGEITGSSANSPFLRPFEATQYDLSYEYYIPSGAIAFALFYKDIKSFVNDFTIQEFDFAGAGGGVELADLAVNVAGGSGLIDGALRLAISCRSSTN
;
A
#
# COMPACT_ATOMS: atom_id res chain seq x y z
N ASP A 1 -19.74 5.47 6.09
CA ASP A 1 -20.28 4.25 5.48
C ASP A 1 -20.46 4.49 3.98
N LYS A 2 -19.86 3.64 3.14
CA LYS A 2 -19.90 3.78 1.69
C LYS A 2 -20.01 2.41 1.04
N ASP A 3 -21.11 2.18 0.33
CA ASP A 3 -21.28 1.04 -0.54
C ASP A 3 -20.96 1.43 -1.97
N ALA A 4 -20.11 0.68 -2.64
CA ALA A 4 -19.79 0.85 -4.04
C ALA A 4 -19.70 -0.50 -4.73
N PHE A 5 -20.27 -0.58 -5.92
CA PHE A 5 -20.10 -1.74 -6.79
C PHE A 5 -19.82 -1.30 -8.21
N ALA A 6 -19.00 -2.05 -8.90
CA ALA A 6 -18.70 -1.88 -10.30
C ALA A 6 -19.12 -3.13 -11.08
N ARG A 7 -19.51 -2.92 -12.32
CA ARG A 7 -19.82 -3.96 -13.29
C ARG A 7 -19.00 -3.72 -14.54
N GLY A 8 -18.46 -4.75 -15.10
CA GLY A 8 -17.65 -4.55 -16.28
C GLY A 8 -17.33 -5.82 -17.04
N LEU A 9 -17.14 -5.62 -18.33
CA LEU A 9 -16.50 -6.60 -19.19
C LEU A 9 -14.99 -6.36 -19.10
N ARG A 10 -14.25 -7.32 -18.55
CA ARG A 10 -12.81 -7.26 -18.39
C ARG A 10 -12.11 -8.21 -19.35
N VAL A 11 -11.10 -7.70 -20.01
CA VAL A 11 -10.21 -8.52 -20.84
C VAL A 11 -8.90 -8.67 -20.08
N LYS A 12 -8.54 -9.90 -19.76
CA LYS A 12 -7.27 -10.23 -19.12
C LYS A 12 -6.35 -10.89 -20.13
N PHE A 13 -5.24 -10.21 -20.41
CA PHE A 13 -4.13 -10.77 -21.16
C PHE A 13 -3.15 -11.36 -20.15
N GLY A 14 -3.03 -12.67 -20.11
CA GLY A 14 -2.16 -13.33 -19.14
C GLY A 14 -0.85 -13.74 -19.74
N GLY A 15 0.23 -13.47 -19.01
CA GLY A 15 1.53 -14.07 -19.13
C GLY A 15 2.33 -13.84 -20.43
N PRO A 16 3.59 -14.23 -20.44
CA PRO A 16 4.47 -14.08 -21.62
C PRO A 16 4.05 -14.95 -22.81
N SER A 17 3.12 -15.87 -22.63
CA SER A 17 2.56 -16.75 -23.67
C SER A 17 1.26 -16.23 -24.29
N ALA A 18 0.80 -15.02 -23.98
CA ALA A 18 -0.33 -14.41 -24.67
C ALA A 18 0.02 -14.23 -26.15
N ALA A 19 -0.54 -15.08 -27.00
CA ALA A 19 -0.26 -15.06 -28.43
C ALA A 19 -0.97 -13.87 -29.09
N LEU A 20 -0.24 -12.82 -29.39
CA LEU A 20 -0.68 -11.75 -30.27
C LEU A 20 -0.47 -12.21 -31.72
N GLY A 21 -1.57 -12.54 -32.41
CA GLY A 21 -1.58 -12.80 -33.83
C GLY A 21 -1.76 -11.52 -34.65
N ASN A 22 -1.29 -11.56 -35.89
CA ASN A 22 -1.47 -10.48 -36.87
C ASN A 22 -1.11 -9.08 -36.32
N PRO A 23 0.10 -8.86 -35.79
CA PRO A 23 0.47 -7.59 -35.21
C PRO A 23 0.47 -6.48 -36.28
N VAL A 24 -0.15 -5.35 -35.95
CA VAL A 24 -0.11 -4.12 -36.74
C VAL A 24 0.96 -3.23 -36.17
N LEU A 25 1.91 -2.82 -37.00
CA LEU A 25 3.06 -2.01 -36.59
C LEU A 25 2.97 -0.58 -37.11
N ASN A 26 3.38 0.36 -36.27
CA ASN A 26 3.71 1.73 -36.66
C ASN A 26 5.17 1.98 -36.27
N GLY A 27 6.06 1.91 -37.23
CA GLY A 27 7.51 1.91 -36.98
C GLY A 27 7.93 0.66 -36.17
N ARG A 28 8.43 0.89 -34.94
CA ARG A 28 8.83 -0.19 -34.00
C ARG A 28 7.76 -0.51 -32.97
N SER A 29 6.64 0.18 -32.97
CA SER A 29 5.58 0.03 -31.99
C SER A 29 4.46 -0.84 -32.53
N VAL A 30 4.00 -1.81 -31.72
CA VAL A 30 2.79 -2.58 -31.99
C VAL A 30 1.59 -1.70 -31.65
N ILE A 31 0.76 -1.37 -32.62
CA ILE A 31 -0.44 -0.57 -32.46
C ILE A 31 -1.74 -1.35 -32.57
N GLY A 32 -1.66 -2.63 -32.92
CA GLY A 32 -2.84 -3.49 -33.06
C GLY A 32 -2.49 -4.94 -33.25
N GLY A 33 -3.50 -5.78 -33.25
CA GLY A 33 -3.37 -7.21 -33.46
C GLY A 33 -4.59 -7.96 -32.93
N THR A 34 -4.48 -9.28 -32.90
CA THR A 34 -5.55 -10.17 -32.40
C THR A 34 -5.02 -11.03 -31.28
N PHE A 35 -5.62 -10.99 -30.12
CA PHE A 35 -5.37 -11.90 -29.02
C PHE A 35 -6.27 -13.12 -29.16
N ASN A 36 -5.66 -14.28 -29.26
CA ASN A 36 -6.37 -15.55 -29.32
C ASN A 36 -6.13 -16.31 -28.01
N ARG A 37 -7.17 -16.97 -27.51
CA ARG A 37 -7.02 -17.93 -26.44
C ARG A 37 -6.49 -19.23 -27.06
N THR A 38 -5.40 -19.73 -26.51
CA THR A 38 -4.87 -21.06 -26.80
C THR A 38 -4.89 -21.89 -25.52
N SER A 39 -4.69 -23.20 -25.61
CA SER A 39 -4.61 -24.07 -24.43
C SER A 39 -3.50 -23.66 -23.44
N SER A 40 -2.53 -22.88 -23.90
CA SER A 40 -1.39 -22.36 -23.11
C SER A 40 -1.44 -20.84 -22.88
N SER A 41 -2.39 -20.10 -23.45
CA SER A 41 -2.49 -18.65 -23.29
C SER A 41 -3.73 -18.26 -22.48
N PHE A 42 -3.54 -17.31 -21.58
CA PHE A 42 -4.58 -16.80 -20.69
C PHE A 42 -5.34 -15.60 -21.25
N THR A 43 -5.54 -15.50 -22.54
CA THR A 43 -6.49 -14.50 -23.03
C THR A 43 -7.88 -14.94 -22.62
N ARG A 44 -8.52 -14.20 -21.75
CA ARG A 44 -9.88 -14.45 -21.31
C ARG A 44 -10.69 -13.19 -21.32
N VAL A 45 -11.96 -13.33 -21.61
CA VAL A 45 -12.95 -12.31 -21.40
C VAL A 45 -13.81 -12.78 -20.24
N GLU A 46 -13.92 -11.95 -19.26
CA GLU A 46 -14.65 -12.22 -18.03
C GLU A 46 -15.59 -11.05 -17.73
N ILE A 47 -16.72 -11.35 -17.15
CA ILE A 47 -17.62 -10.35 -16.58
C ILE A 47 -17.31 -10.32 -15.09
N VAL A 48 -16.98 -9.13 -14.57
CA VAL A 48 -16.66 -8.94 -13.16
C VAL A 48 -17.68 -8.01 -12.54
N ASN A 49 -18.23 -8.41 -11.43
CA ASN A 49 -19.08 -7.60 -10.59
C ASN A 49 -18.40 -7.43 -9.23
N ASP A 50 -18.26 -6.18 -8.78
CA ASP A 50 -17.66 -5.85 -7.49
C ASP A 50 -18.77 -5.53 -6.48
N ASP A 51 -18.63 -6.01 -5.27
CA ASP A 51 -19.42 -5.65 -4.09
C ASP A 51 -18.44 -5.15 -3.01
N ASN A 52 -18.24 -3.84 -2.98
CA ASN A 52 -17.31 -3.20 -2.06
C ASN A 52 -18.07 -2.41 -1.02
N ARG A 53 -17.66 -2.57 0.24
CA ARG A 53 -18.14 -1.78 1.39
C ARG A 53 -16.96 -1.20 2.11
N ASP A 54 -17.11 0.04 2.52
CA ASP A 54 -16.09 0.79 3.23
C ASP A 54 -16.74 1.52 4.42
N PHE A 55 -16.20 1.26 5.59
CA PHE A 55 -16.64 1.89 6.84
C PHE A 55 -15.44 2.46 7.56
N ASP A 56 -15.41 3.79 7.70
CA ASP A 56 -14.35 4.51 8.37
C ASP A 56 -14.87 5.15 9.65
N GLU A 57 -14.12 4.99 10.73
CA GLU A 57 -14.40 5.62 12.01
C GLU A 57 -13.13 6.27 12.56
N VAL A 58 -13.24 7.51 13.03
CA VAL A 58 -12.16 8.20 13.73
C VAL A 58 -12.69 8.70 15.07
N ARG A 59 -11.97 8.38 16.14
CA ARG A 59 -12.23 8.86 17.49
C ARG A 59 -11.00 9.58 18.01
N SER A 60 -11.18 10.78 18.53
CA SER A 60 -10.08 11.55 19.10
C SER A 60 -10.53 12.19 20.42
N PHE A 61 -9.61 12.19 21.37
CA PHE A 61 -9.77 12.82 22.67
C PHE A 61 -8.47 13.55 23.01
N GLY A 62 -8.60 14.70 23.64
CA GLY A 62 -7.44 15.47 24.10
C GLY A 62 -7.77 16.34 25.32
N ILE A 63 -6.77 16.53 26.15
CA ILE A 63 -6.78 17.47 27.29
C ILE A 63 -5.54 18.34 27.16
N ASN A 64 -5.76 19.64 27.21
CA ASN A 64 -4.70 20.64 27.26
C ASN A 64 -4.84 21.48 28.53
N ALA A 65 -3.73 21.74 29.18
CA ALA A 65 -3.66 22.66 30.31
C ALA A 65 -2.53 23.67 30.07
N ASP A 66 -2.81 24.92 30.21
CA ASP A 66 -1.87 26.03 30.13
C ASP A 66 -1.93 26.81 31.45
N TRP A 67 -0.75 27.04 32.05
CA TRP A 67 -0.66 27.60 33.38
C TRP A 67 0.45 28.66 33.51
N ASP A 68 0.11 29.86 33.76
CA ASP A 68 1.00 30.94 34.17
C ASP A 68 1.42 30.74 35.63
N VAL A 69 2.56 30.11 35.84
CA VAL A 69 3.11 29.83 37.20
C VAL A 69 3.53 31.13 37.88
N THR A 70 4.13 32.03 37.08
CA THR A 70 4.50 33.40 37.46
C THR A 70 4.27 34.32 36.27
N ASP A 71 4.43 35.64 36.46
CA ASP A 71 4.35 36.63 35.37
C ASP A 71 5.36 36.36 34.22
N THR A 72 6.39 35.56 34.48
CA THR A 72 7.45 35.28 33.51
C THR A 72 7.56 33.80 33.10
N VAL A 73 6.88 32.89 33.80
CA VAL A 73 6.99 31.43 33.54
C VAL A 73 5.61 30.88 33.24
N ASN A 74 5.51 30.32 32.06
CA ASN A 74 4.32 29.57 31.59
C ASN A 74 4.69 28.10 31.39
N LEU A 75 3.77 27.20 31.79
CA LEU A 75 3.86 25.76 31.58
C LEU A 75 2.64 25.29 30.79
N ALA A 76 2.85 24.46 29.79
CA ALA A 76 1.78 23.83 29.05
C ALA A 76 1.93 22.30 29.06
N PHE A 77 0.80 21.63 29.20
CA PHE A 77 0.71 20.18 29.18
C PHE A 77 -0.41 19.76 28.23
N ASP A 78 -0.13 18.75 27.39
CA ASP A 78 -1.07 18.19 26.44
C ASP A 78 -1.04 16.68 26.48
N VAL A 79 -2.21 16.06 26.50
CA VAL A 79 -2.40 14.62 26.32
C VAL A 79 -3.43 14.43 25.23
N SER A 80 -3.11 13.63 24.25
CA SER A 80 -4.04 13.29 23.17
C SER A 80 -4.02 11.79 22.87
N HIS A 81 -5.19 11.28 22.53
CA HIS A 81 -5.39 9.93 22.02
C HIS A 81 -6.29 10.01 20.79
N SER A 82 -5.89 9.31 19.73
CA SER A 82 -6.67 9.19 18.51
C SER A 82 -6.64 7.76 18.02
N SER A 83 -7.80 7.23 17.66
CA SER A 83 -7.91 5.94 16.96
C SER A 83 -8.69 6.12 15.69
N ALA A 84 -8.20 5.50 14.62
CA ALA A 84 -8.86 5.42 13.32
C ALA A 84 -9.02 3.95 12.94
N LYS A 85 -10.19 3.59 12.45
CA LYS A 85 -10.48 2.26 11.93
C LYS A 85 -11.10 2.38 10.56
N SER A 86 -10.58 1.60 9.60
CA SER A 86 -11.16 1.40 8.29
C SER A 86 -11.47 -0.08 8.14
N ASP A 87 -12.73 -0.41 7.92
CA ASP A 87 -13.21 -1.77 7.66
C ASP A 87 -13.67 -1.83 6.21
N PHE A 88 -12.87 -2.46 5.38
CA PHE A 88 -13.11 -2.57 3.95
C PHE A 88 -13.38 -4.00 3.55
N ARG A 89 -14.49 -4.21 2.87
CA ARG A 89 -14.83 -5.47 2.23
C ARG A 89 -14.75 -5.29 0.72
N ASN A 90 -13.89 -6.07 0.08
CA ASN A 90 -13.82 -6.19 -1.37
C ASN A 90 -14.37 -7.56 -1.78
N GLY A 91 -15.54 -7.59 -2.40
CA GLY A 91 -16.15 -8.77 -2.96
C GLY A 91 -16.08 -8.76 -4.48
N LEU A 92 -15.65 -9.84 -5.09
CA LEU A 92 -15.50 -10.00 -6.53
C LEU A 92 -16.20 -11.27 -7.01
N LEU A 93 -17.05 -11.10 -8.01
CA LEU A 93 -17.74 -12.19 -8.69
C LEU A 93 -17.28 -12.25 -10.15
N TRP A 94 -16.75 -13.39 -10.55
CA TRP A 94 -16.31 -13.63 -11.94
C TRP A 94 -17.23 -14.58 -12.66
N SER A 95 -17.48 -14.28 -13.92
CA SER A 95 -18.14 -15.19 -14.85
C SER A 95 -17.32 -15.35 -16.12
N LEU A 96 -17.39 -16.51 -16.70
CA LEU A 96 -16.69 -16.89 -17.92
C LEU A 96 -17.69 -17.40 -18.96
N VAL A 97 -17.28 -17.33 -20.23
CA VAL A 97 -18.06 -17.88 -21.34
C VAL A 97 -17.80 -19.39 -21.46
N ALA A 98 -18.85 -20.18 -21.39
CA ALA A 98 -18.85 -21.61 -21.65
C ALA A 98 -19.17 -21.94 -23.12
N GLU A 99 -18.74 -23.09 -23.59
CA GLU A 99 -19.23 -23.63 -24.90
C GLU A 99 -20.73 -23.84 -24.86
N ASP A 100 -21.26 -24.39 -23.77
CA ASP A 100 -22.69 -24.57 -23.46
C ASP A 100 -22.86 -24.57 -21.94
N ALA A 101 -23.56 -23.57 -21.40
CA ALA A 101 -23.86 -23.48 -19.97
C ALA A 101 -24.94 -24.49 -19.52
N ASN A 102 -25.61 -25.17 -20.44
CA ASN A 102 -26.59 -26.22 -20.17
C ASN A 102 -25.97 -27.62 -20.13
N ALA A 103 -24.69 -27.77 -20.47
CA ALA A 103 -24.02 -29.05 -20.46
C ALA A 103 -23.94 -29.63 -19.04
N GLU A 104 -23.99 -30.95 -18.89
CA GLU A 104 -23.81 -31.63 -17.59
C GLU A 104 -22.45 -31.32 -16.97
N VAL A 105 -21.40 -31.21 -17.80
CA VAL A 105 -20.06 -30.74 -17.43
C VAL A 105 -19.70 -29.58 -18.34
N PRO A 106 -19.84 -28.33 -17.87
CA PRO A 106 -19.55 -27.16 -18.67
C PRO A 106 -18.07 -27.05 -19.01
N VAL A 107 -17.80 -26.74 -20.26
CA VAL A 107 -16.44 -26.51 -20.76
C VAL A 107 -16.26 -25.05 -21.10
N LEU A 108 -15.12 -24.49 -20.71
CA LEU A 108 -14.77 -23.14 -21.02
C LEU A 108 -14.61 -22.94 -22.54
N ASP A 109 -15.32 -21.97 -23.12
CA ASP A 109 -15.14 -21.64 -24.52
C ASP A 109 -13.75 -21.04 -24.77
N THR A 110 -12.90 -21.81 -25.43
CA THR A 110 -11.54 -21.41 -25.79
C THR A 110 -11.47 -20.65 -27.10
N ASN A 111 -12.56 -20.61 -27.87
CA ASN A 111 -12.64 -19.91 -29.15
C ASN A 111 -13.04 -18.44 -28.98
N VAL A 112 -12.42 -17.75 -28.03
CA VAL A 112 -12.63 -16.30 -27.83
C VAL A 112 -11.40 -15.56 -28.32
N SER A 113 -11.60 -14.64 -29.27
CA SER A 113 -10.54 -13.76 -29.75
C SER A 113 -10.98 -12.31 -29.75
N ILE A 114 -10.01 -11.43 -29.51
CA ILE A 114 -10.23 -9.99 -29.47
C ILE A 114 -9.19 -9.32 -30.35
N SER A 115 -9.64 -8.55 -31.30
CA SER A 115 -8.79 -7.68 -32.11
C SER A 115 -8.85 -6.24 -31.62
N TYR A 116 -7.75 -5.53 -31.72
CA TYR A 116 -7.69 -4.12 -31.41
C TYR A 116 -6.78 -3.36 -32.37
N LEU A 117 -7.06 -2.06 -32.52
CA LEU A 117 -6.22 -1.12 -33.22
C LEU A 117 -6.24 0.22 -32.48
N LEU A 118 -5.06 0.69 -32.09
CA LEU A 118 -4.87 2.00 -31.48
C LEU A 118 -4.94 3.10 -32.54
N ASN A 119 -5.79 4.08 -32.34
CA ASN A 119 -6.06 5.17 -33.29
C ASN A 119 -5.47 6.50 -32.82
N GLY A 120 -4.23 6.49 -32.30
CA GLY A 120 -3.58 7.65 -31.73
C GLY A 120 -4.26 8.12 -30.45
N LEU A 121 -4.78 9.33 -30.42
CA LEU A 121 -5.52 9.90 -29.28
C LEU A 121 -7.03 9.59 -29.30
N ASN A 122 -7.52 8.92 -30.34
CA ASN A 122 -8.92 8.51 -30.43
C ASN A 122 -9.12 7.15 -29.73
N LEU A 123 -10.39 6.80 -29.48
CA LEU A 123 -10.74 5.49 -28.94
C LEU A 123 -10.18 4.37 -29.85
N PRO A 124 -9.65 3.29 -29.25
CA PRO A 124 -9.21 2.15 -30.03
C PRO A 124 -10.39 1.46 -30.72
N SER A 125 -10.16 0.97 -31.92
CA SER A 125 -11.09 0.04 -32.55
C SER A 125 -10.92 -1.34 -31.91
N VAL A 126 -12.01 -1.99 -31.53
CA VAL A 126 -12.00 -3.35 -30.95
C VAL A 126 -12.99 -4.24 -31.70
N GLY A 127 -12.65 -5.51 -31.81
CA GLY A 127 -13.52 -6.52 -32.40
C GLY A 127 -13.47 -7.81 -31.58
N PHE A 128 -14.65 -8.43 -31.42
CA PHE A 128 -14.82 -9.69 -30.69
C PHE A 128 -15.40 -10.71 -31.64
N ASN A 129 -14.79 -11.88 -31.77
CA ASN A 129 -15.30 -12.93 -32.64
C ASN A 129 -16.63 -13.54 -32.13
N GLN A 130 -16.88 -13.45 -30.82
CA GLN A 130 -18.09 -13.97 -30.16
C GLN A 130 -18.79 -12.89 -29.33
N ALA A 131 -19.02 -11.70 -29.91
CA ALA A 131 -19.63 -10.57 -29.23
C ALA A 131 -20.98 -10.89 -28.54
N ALA A 132 -21.82 -11.73 -29.16
CA ALA A 132 -23.10 -12.08 -28.59
C ALA A 132 -23.02 -13.00 -27.36
N ALA A 133 -21.94 -13.76 -27.20
CA ALA A 133 -21.82 -14.72 -26.13
C ALA A 133 -21.78 -14.07 -24.74
N PHE A 134 -21.35 -12.80 -24.62
CA PHE A 134 -21.25 -12.11 -23.34
C PHE A 134 -22.61 -11.66 -22.76
N SER A 135 -23.65 -11.63 -23.59
CA SER A 135 -25.02 -11.33 -23.19
C SER A 135 -25.98 -12.53 -23.31
N ASP A 136 -25.44 -13.71 -23.55
CA ASP A 136 -26.18 -14.94 -23.74
C ASP A 136 -26.14 -15.77 -22.44
N ILE A 137 -27.29 -15.96 -21.80
CA ILE A 137 -27.43 -16.72 -20.56
C ILE A 137 -27.10 -18.22 -20.74
N ASP A 138 -27.21 -18.75 -21.96
CA ASP A 138 -26.83 -20.11 -22.29
C ASP A 138 -25.33 -20.27 -22.54
N LYS A 139 -24.56 -19.17 -22.38
CA LYS A 139 -23.13 -19.13 -22.57
C LYS A 139 -22.35 -18.66 -21.31
N VAL A 140 -22.97 -17.81 -20.50
CA VAL A 140 -22.28 -17.20 -19.34
C VAL A 140 -22.55 -17.98 -18.07
N MET A 141 -21.50 -18.33 -17.32
CA MET A 141 -21.61 -18.99 -16.02
C MET A 141 -20.72 -18.32 -15.00
N LEU A 142 -21.13 -18.35 -13.73
CA LEU A 142 -20.29 -17.93 -12.61
C LEU A 142 -19.18 -18.94 -12.38
N SER A 143 -17.93 -18.49 -12.37
CA SER A 143 -16.75 -19.34 -12.27
C SER A 143 -16.00 -19.16 -10.96
N LYS A 144 -16.04 -17.97 -10.36
CA LYS A 144 -15.35 -17.66 -9.10
C LYS A 144 -16.10 -16.61 -8.30
N TYR A 145 -16.10 -16.77 -7.00
CA TYR A 145 -16.39 -15.72 -6.04
C TYR A 145 -15.24 -15.58 -5.05
N GLY A 146 -14.88 -14.35 -4.74
CA GLY A 146 -13.84 -14.04 -3.75
C GLY A 146 -14.22 -12.86 -2.88
N ILE A 147 -14.00 -12.97 -1.59
CA ILE A 147 -14.10 -11.88 -0.62
C ILE A 147 -12.73 -11.66 -0.01
N TYR A 148 -12.30 -10.40 0.05
CA TYR A 148 -11.00 -9.98 0.51
C TYR A 148 -11.13 -8.82 1.52
N PRO A 149 -11.76 -9.06 2.68
CA PRO A 149 -11.89 -8.01 3.67
C PRO A 149 -10.54 -7.68 4.29
N TYR A 150 -10.39 -6.41 4.64
CA TYR A 150 -9.28 -5.98 5.47
C TYR A 150 -9.73 -4.91 6.46
N VAL A 151 -9.15 -4.96 7.64
CA VAL A 151 -9.35 -3.99 8.69
C VAL A 151 -8.02 -3.31 8.96
N ASN A 152 -7.99 -1.99 8.81
CA ASN A 152 -6.86 -1.17 9.23
C ASN A 152 -7.25 -0.45 10.51
N GLU A 153 -6.38 -0.49 11.50
CA GLU A 153 -6.52 0.24 12.76
C GLU A 153 -5.24 1.05 12.97
N ASP A 154 -5.37 2.32 13.35
CA ASP A 154 -4.27 3.25 13.61
C ASP A 154 -4.55 3.98 14.91
N GLU A 155 -3.76 3.70 15.94
CA GLU A 155 -3.88 4.30 17.26
C GLU A 155 -2.65 5.14 17.57
N VAL A 156 -2.87 6.35 18.08
CA VAL A 156 -1.82 7.26 18.52
C VAL A 156 -2.16 7.80 19.88
N THR A 157 -1.24 7.65 20.83
CA THR A 157 -1.29 8.34 22.12
C THR A 157 -0.07 9.24 22.24
N ALA A 158 -0.27 10.48 22.65
CA ALA A 158 0.81 11.43 22.80
C ALA A 158 0.69 12.25 24.07
N TYR A 159 1.84 12.55 24.64
CA TYR A 159 2.05 13.40 25.81
C TYR A 159 3.02 14.49 25.44
N ARG A 160 2.72 15.74 25.79
CA ARG A 160 3.60 16.87 25.56
C ARG A 160 3.65 17.74 26.79
N PHE A 161 4.86 18.24 27.09
CA PHE A 161 5.09 19.23 28.12
C PHE A 161 6.00 20.32 27.57
N ASP A 162 5.63 21.58 27.78
CA ASP A 162 6.38 22.75 27.38
C ASP A 162 6.54 23.71 28.54
N ALA A 163 7.67 24.40 28.59
CA ALA A 163 7.95 25.48 29.50
C ALA A 163 8.48 26.68 28.72
N LYS A 164 7.95 27.85 29.00
CA LYS A 164 8.36 29.12 28.45
C LYS A 164 8.76 30.06 29.56
N TRP A 165 9.93 30.67 29.42
CA TRP A 165 10.44 31.64 30.36
C TRP A 165 10.69 32.98 29.66
N GLN A 166 9.94 34.02 30.02
CA GLN A 166 10.13 35.39 29.54
C GLN A 166 11.35 35.98 30.18
N LEU A 167 12.19 36.61 29.39
CA LEU A 167 13.45 37.20 29.81
C LEU A 167 13.45 38.72 29.53
N GLU A 168 14.01 39.46 30.47
CA GLU A 168 14.30 40.90 30.27
C GLU A 168 15.72 41.10 29.76
N MET A 169 16.03 40.51 28.58
CA MET A 169 17.35 40.59 27.97
C MET A 169 17.33 41.35 26.67
N PRO A 170 18.40 42.08 26.28
CA PRO A 170 18.37 42.97 25.12
C PRO A 170 18.16 42.28 23.77
N VAL A 171 18.33 40.96 23.66
CA VAL A 171 18.27 40.24 22.39
C VAL A 171 17.35 39.02 22.49
N VAL A 172 17.31 38.39 23.66
CA VAL A 172 16.50 37.18 23.88
C VAL A 172 15.26 37.53 24.70
N ALA A 173 14.13 37.49 24.07
CA ALA A 173 12.83 37.80 24.71
C ALA A 173 12.33 36.65 25.58
N SER A 174 12.55 35.40 25.15
CA SER A 174 12.16 34.23 25.93
C SER A 174 12.98 33.00 25.56
N LEU A 175 13.02 32.03 26.47
CA LEU A 175 13.48 30.68 26.25
C LEU A 175 12.30 29.73 26.32
N GLU A 176 12.26 28.77 25.43
CA GLU A 176 11.29 27.70 25.42
C GLU A 176 12.00 26.34 25.38
N ALA A 177 11.49 25.39 26.13
CA ALA A 177 11.91 24.00 26.08
C ALA A 177 10.71 23.10 26.23
N GLY A 178 10.74 21.97 25.55
CA GLY A 178 9.63 21.03 25.65
C GLY A 178 10.06 19.61 25.31
N VAL A 179 9.24 18.69 25.73
CA VAL A 179 9.36 17.27 25.46
C VAL A 179 8.04 16.71 24.98
N ARG A 180 8.07 15.84 23.98
CA ARG A 180 6.91 15.08 23.52
C ARG A 180 7.28 13.61 23.40
N TYR A 181 6.43 12.75 23.94
CA TYR A 181 6.46 11.32 23.72
C TYR A 181 5.18 10.89 23.01
N SER A 182 5.28 10.02 22.03
CA SER A 182 4.12 9.43 21.39
C SER A 182 4.37 7.98 21.03
N GLU A 183 3.35 7.17 21.27
CA GLU A 183 3.23 5.78 20.86
C GLU A 183 2.22 5.71 19.72
N ARG A 184 2.54 4.94 18.69
CA ARG A 184 1.63 4.68 17.57
C ARG A 184 1.67 3.21 17.19
N THR A 185 0.50 2.63 17.07
CA THR A 185 0.34 1.27 16.54
C THR A 185 -0.55 1.34 15.30
N TYR A 186 -0.07 0.75 14.22
CA TYR A 186 -0.85 0.54 13.01
C TYR A 186 -1.00 -0.95 12.77
N LYS A 187 -2.24 -1.41 12.59
CA LYS A 187 -2.57 -2.80 12.32
C LYS A 187 -3.25 -2.91 10.96
N ASN A 188 -2.84 -3.89 10.17
CA ASN A 188 -3.52 -4.33 8.97
C ASN A 188 -3.88 -5.79 9.15
N ASP A 189 -5.17 -6.12 9.10
CA ASP A 189 -5.70 -7.47 9.25
C ASP A 189 -6.42 -7.86 7.95
N ARG A 190 -5.85 -8.81 7.22
CA ARG A 190 -6.35 -9.34 5.95
C ARG A 190 -6.94 -10.71 6.16
N SER A 191 -8.14 -10.92 5.64
CA SER A 191 -8.75 -12.25 5.54
C SER A 191 -9.25 -12.51 4.13
N VAL A 192 -9.57 -13.74 3.82
CA VAL A 192 -9.93 -14.15 2.47
C VAL A 192 -10.88 -15.35 2.48
N PHE A 193 -11.80 -15.33 1.53
CA PHE A 193 -12.54 -16.50 1.10
C PHE A 193 -12.56 -16.51 -0.42
N GLU A 194 -12.22 -17.62 -1.02
CA GLU A 194 -12.29 -17.84 -2.46
C GLU A 194 -12.95 -19.16 -2.77
N TYR A 195 -13.77 -19.15 -3.81
CA TYR A 195 -14.43 -20.33 -4.34
C TYR A 195 -14.41 -20.28 -5.86
N GLY A 196 -14.06 -21.40 -6.50
CA GLY A 196 -13.94 -21.48 -7.96
C GLY A 196 -12.62 -20.96 -8.51
N SER A 197 -12.59 -20.71 -9.80
CA SER A 197 -11.41 -20.21 -10.52
C SER A 197 -11.78 -19.10 -11.49
N ASP A 198 -10.94 -18.07 -11.53
CA ASP A 198 -11.08 -16.96 -12.46
C ASP A 198 -10.61 -17.31 -13.90
N GLY A 199 -10.11 -18.51 -14.13
CA GLY A 199 -9.59 -18.96 -15.41
C GLY A 199 -10.18 -20.28 -15.95
N ALA A 200 -10.98 -20.99 -15.16
CA ALA A 200 -11.52 -22.30 -15.52
C ALA A 200 -12.83 -22.60 -14.77
N PHE A 201 -13.55 -23.58 -15.24
CA PHE A 201 -14.63 -24.21 -14.48
C PHE A 201 -14.06 -25.42 -13.72
N LEU A 202 -14.20 -25.43 -12.39
CA LEU A 202 -13.66 -26.49 -11.53
C LEU A 202 -14.76 -27.50 -11.18
N THR A 203 -14.48 -28.78 -11.34
CA THR A 203 -15.42 -29.85 -10.94
C THR A 203 -15.55 -30.00 -9.42
N SER A 204 -14.48 -29.69 -8.69
CA SER A 204 -14.46 -29.70 -7.21
C SER A 204 -15.16 -28.48 -6.58
N GLN A 205 -15.25 -27.39 -7.33
CA GLN A 205 -15.95 -26.16 -6.96
C GLN A 205 -16.83 -25.74 -8.16
N PRO A 206 -17.99 -26.39 -8.33
CA PRO A 206 -18.80 -26.25 -9.53
C PRO A 206 -19.21 -24.82 -9.82
N PRO A 207 -19.20 -24.40 -11.09
CA PRO A 207 -19.72 -23.11 -11.50
C PRO A 207 -21.23 -23.04 -11.28
N LEU A 208 -21.76 -21.82 -11.13
CA LEU A 208 -23.22 -21.63 -11.08
C LEU A 208 -23.74 -21.22 -12.45
N LYS A 209 -24.78 -21.96 -12.92
CA LYS A 209 -25.57 -21.52 -14.06
C LYS A 209 -26.49 -20.38 -13.66
N LEU A 210 -26.50 -19.31 -14.46
CA LEU A 210 -27.38 -18.16 -14.28
C LEU A 210 -28.82 -18.45 -14.69
N THR A 211 -29.76 -17.76 -14.07
CA THR A 211 -31.19 -17.75 -14.41
C THR A 211 -31.62 -16.35 -14.81
N ASP A 212 -32.74 -16.23 -15.57
CA ASP A 212 -33.19 -14.94 -16.10
C ASP A 212 -33.46 -13.88 -15.04
N ASP A 213 -33.80 -14.28 -13.81
CA ASP A 213 -34.06 -13.38 -12.69
C ASP A 213 -32.80 -12.89 -12.01
N MET A 214 -31.63 -13.49 -12.31
CA MET A 214 -30.32 -13.08 -11.79
C MET A 214 -29.60 -12.08 -12.68
N VAL A 215 -30.08 -11.80 -13.89
CA VAL A 215 -29.29 -11.07 -14.88
C VAL A 215 -30.10 -9.95 -15.56
N GLU A 216 -29.39 -8.95 -16.01
CA GLU A 216 -29.87 -7.94 -16.95
C GLU A 216 -28.84 -7.71 -18.05
N VAL A 217 -29.30 -7.41 -19.26
CA VAL A 217 -28.39 -7.09 -20.38
C VAL A 217 -27.99 -5.62 -20.31
N VAL A 218 -26.71 -5.38 -20.22
CA VAL A 218 -26.13 -4.03 -20.30
C VAL A 218 -25.61 -3.76 -21.69
N ASN A 219 -26.05 -2.65 -22.27
CA ASN A 219 -25.65 -2.19 -23.59
C ASN A 219 -24.80 -0.94 -23.46
N PHE A 220 -23.68 -0.90 -24.16
CA PHE A 220 -22.89 0.33 -24.29
C PHE A 220 -23.53 1.27 -25.31
N SER A 221 -23.37 2.57 -25.10
CA SER A 221 -23.93 3.60 -25.99
C SER A 221 -22.88 4.68 -26.32
N GLY A 222 -23.20 5.52 -27.30
CA GLY A 222 -22.32 6.58 -27.78
C GLY A 222 -21.03 6.01 -28.38
N ASP A 223 -19.90 6.64 -28.08
CA ASP A 223 -18.58 6.23 -28.57
C ASP A 223 -18.15 4.83 -28.12
N PHE A 224 -18.76 4.32 -27.05
CA PHE A 224 -18.50 2.98 -26.52
C PHE A 224 -19.43 1.90 -27.10
N GLY A 225 -20.36 2.25 -27.98
CA GLY A 225 -21.29 1.30 -28.63
C GLY A 225 -20.60 0.25 -29.52
N ILE A 226 -19.28 0.32 -29.68
CA ILE A 226 -18.45 -0.68 -30.35
C ILE A 226 -18.14 -1.89 -29.46
N TYR A 227 -18.37 -1.80 -28.14
CA TYR A 227 -18.17 -2.90 -27.21
C TYR A 227 -19.41 -3.79 -27.16
N PRO A 228 -19.24 -5.12 -26.95
CA PRO A 228 -20.35 -6.04 -26.88
C PRO A 228 -21.22 -5.79 -25.66
N SER A 229 -22.50 -6.02 -25.76
CA SER A 229 -23.40 -6.13 -24.62
C SER A 229 -22.94 -7.27 -23.70
N TYR A 230 -23.22 -7.18 -22.41
CA TYR A 230 -22.87 -8.22 -21.45
C TYR A 230 -23.97 -8.39 -20.39
N LEU A 231 -23.94 -9.50 -19.68
CA LEU A 231 -24.83 -9.75 -18.54
C LEU A 231 -24.29 -9.09 -17.29
N SER A 232 -25.07 -8.17 -16.72
CA SER A 232 -24.87 -7.71 -15.36
C SER A 232 -25.59 -8.66 -14.41
N ILE A 233 -24.95 -9.05 -13.33
CA ILE A 233 -25.41 -10.10 -12.43
C ILE A 233 -25.90 -9.49 -11.13
N ASP A 234 -27.06 -9.89 -10.67
CA ASP A 234 -27.60 -9.61 -9.34
C ASP A 234 -26.82 -10.48 -8.33
N LEU A 235 -25.92 -9.86 -7.58
CA LEU A 235 -25.02 -10.57 -6.66
C LEU A 235 -25.80 -11.28 -5.56
N ASP A 236 -26.81 -10.63 -4.98
CA ASP A 236 -27.56 -11.21 -3.86
C ASP A 236 -28.25 -12.50 -4.25
N LYS A 237 -28.91 -12.50 -5.41
CA LYS A 237 -29.60 -13.70 -5.93
C LYS A 237 -28.62 -14.78 -6.35
N ALA A 238 -27.56 -14.40 -7.05
CA ALA A 238 -26.55 -15.34 -7.52
C ALA A 238 -25.83 -16.00 -6.34
N LEU A 239 -25.41 -15.23 -5.35
CA LEU A 239 -24.72 -15.75 -4.16
C LEU A 239 -25.65 -16.58 -3.29
N ALA A 240 -26.93 -16.22 -3.12
CA ALA A 240 -27.90 -17.01 -2.41
C ALA A 240 -28.15 -18.39 -3.09
N ALA A 241 -28.12 -18.42 -4.41
CA ALA A 241 -28.27 -19.67 -5.17
C ALA A 241 -26.99 -20.54 -5.10
N TRP A 242 -25.81 -19.89 -5.11
CA TRP A 242 -24.53 -20.60 -5.11
C TRP A 242 -24.14 -21.09 -3.72
N PHE A 243 -24.52 -20.34 -2.68
CA PHE A 243 -24.23 -20.63 -1.27
C PHE A 243 -25.54 -20.67 -0.47
N PRO A 244 -26.39 -21.71 -0.64
CA PRO A 244 -27.71 -21.78 0.00
C PRO A 244 -27.63 -21.82 1.54
N ASP A 245 -26.53 -22.33 2.09
CA ASP A 245 -26.26 -22.36 3.54
C ASP A 245 -25.53 -21.11 4.04
N GLY A 246 -25.33 -20.12 3.19
CA GLY A 246 -24.59 -18.91 3.44
C GLY A 246 -23.13 -18.99 2.96
N ILE A 247 -22.56 -17.81 2.70
CA ILE A 247 -21.17 -17.70 2.27
C ILE A 247 -20.26 -17.98 3.48
N PRO A 248 -19.26 -18.85 3.36
CA PRO A 248 -18.29 -19.07 4.43
C PRO A 248 -17.61 -17.76 4.84
N GLN A 249 -17.32 -17.64 6.13
CA GLN A 249 -16.64 -16.44 6.63
C GLN A 249 -15.21 -16.39 6.11
N PRO A 250 -14.75 -15.23 5.65
CA PRO A 250 -13.35 -15.03 5.33
C PRO A 250 -12.46 -15.32 6.53
N VAL A 251 -11.33 -15.97 6.31
CA VAL A 251 -10.39 -16.34 7.36
C VAL A 251 -9.01 -15.79 7.07
N GLN A 252 -8.29 -15.53 8.16
CA GLN A 252 -6.86 -15.33 8.14
C GLN A 252 -6.22 -16.61 8.68
N THR A 253 -5.25 -17.14 7.98
CA THR A 253 -4.59 -18.40 8.38
C THR A 253 -3.60 -18.21 9.52
N TRP A 254 -3.27 -16.99 9.87
CA TRP A 254 -2.42 -16.68 11.01
C TRP A 254 -3.14 -16.93 12.34
N GLY A 255 -2.70 -17.99 13.04
CA GLY A 255 -3.21 -18.27 14.38
C GLY A 255 -4.68 -18.65 14.48
N THR A 256 -5.36 -18.89 13.38
CA THR A 256 -6.75 -19.36 13.43
C THR A 256 -6.80 -20.81 13.84
N GLY A 257 -7.63 -21.11 14.81
CA GLY A 257 -7.81 -22.43 15.35
C GLY A 257 -9.05 -23.19 14.85
N ASN A 258 -9.67 -22.78 13.75
CA ASN A 258 -10.87 -23.47 13.24
C ASN A 258 -10.57 -24.23 11.94
N PRO A 259 -10.15 -25.50 12.03
CA PRO A 259 -9.85 -26.34 10.88
C PRO A 259 -11.08 -26.58 9.98
N ASP A 260 -12.30 -26.61 10.52
CA ASP A 260 -13.51 -26.87 9.73
C ASP A 260 -13.79 -25.75 8.71
N ILE A 261 -13.51 -24.52 9.09
CA ILE A 261 -13.63 -23.37 8.17
C ILE A 261 -12.53 -23.43 7.11
N LEU A 262 -11.31 -23.76 7.53
CA LEU A 262 -10.15 -23.82 6.65
C LEU A 262 -10.26 -24.99 5.67
N GLU A 263 -10.70 -26.17 6.11
CA GLU A 263 -10.87 -27.34 5.26
C GLU A 263 -11.87 -27.07 4.11
N SER A 264 -12.93 -26.30 4.35
CA SER A 264 -13.87 -25.91 3.29
C SER A 264 -13.29 -24.96 2.25
N GLN A 265 -12.24 -24.21 2.61
CA GLN A 265 -11.59 -23.22 1.75
C GLN A 265 -10.31 -23.77 1.11
N PHE A 266 -9.60 -24.63 1.81
CA PHE A 266 -8.35 -25.25 1.34
C PHE A 266 -8.62 -26.63 0.74
N ASN A 267 -9.18 -26.63 -0.44
CA ASN A 267 -9.13 -27.83 -1.26
C ASN A 267 -7.69 -27.98 -1.81
N PRO A 268 -7.10 -29.16 -1.87
CA PRO A 268 -5.77 -29.39 -2.48
C PRO A 268 -5.60 -28.85 -3.89
N THR A 269 -6.71 -28.60 -4.59
CA THR A 269 -6.78 -27.98 -5.92
C THR A 269 -7.34 -26.56 -5.88
N GLY A 270 -7.63 -26.02 -4.71
CA GLY A 270 -8.22 -24.69 -4.51
C GLY A 270 -7.19 -23.56 -4.49
N PRO A 271 -7.68 -22.32 -4.41
CA PRO A 271 -6.82 -21.13 -4.37
C PRO A 271 -5.96 -21.13 -3.11
N ASN A 272 -4.70 -20.72 -3.27
CA ASN A 272 -3.80 -20.50 -2.16
C ASN A 272 -4.10 -19.16 -1.47
N THR A 273 -4.54 -19.21 -0.23
CA THR A 273 -4.93 -18.04 0.58
C THR A 273 -3.88 -17.62 1.60
N ALA A 274 -2.74 -18.29 1.65
CA ALA A 274 -1.66 -18.01 2.62
C ALA A 274 -1.10 -16.58 2.52
N TRP A 275 -1.30 -15.90 1.39
CA TRP A 275 -0.91 -14.50 1.21
C TRP A 275 -1.58 -13.56 2.25
N SER A 276 -2.77 -13.88 2.76
CA SER A 276 -3.45 -13.06 3.78
C SER A 276 -2.63 -12.94 5.07
N VAL A 277 -1.87 -13.98 5.40
CA VAL A 277 -0.96 -13.97 6.55
C VAL A 277 0.21 -13.02 6.33
N LEU A 278 0.79 -13.03 5.12
CA LEU A 278 1.91 -12.17 4.78
C LEU A 278 1.53 -10.69 4.69
N GLU A 279 0.30 -10.41 4.29
CA GLU A 279 -0.20 -9.04 4.17
C GLU A 279 -0.80 -8.50 5.46
N SER A 280 -0.92 -9.33 6.50
CA SER A 280 -1.37 -8.92 7.82
C SER A 280 -0.20 -8.64 8.73
N GLY A 281 -0.39 -7.73 9.68
CA GLY A 281 0.65 -7.41 10.65
C GLY A 281 0.44 -6.09 11.36
N GLU A 282 1.36 -5.79 12.24
CA GLU A 282 1.36 -4.59 13.06
C GLU A 282 2.66 -3.83 12.88
N VAL A 283 2.58 -2.51 12.93
CA VAL A 283 3.72 -1.58 12.94
C VAL A 283 3.63 -0.76 14.20
N TYR A 284 4.75 -0.66 14.89
CA TYR A 284 4.91 0.11 16.12
C TYR A 284 5.89 1.25 15.89
N GLU A 285 5.56 2.43 16.38
CA GLU A 285 6.40 3.60 16.31
C GLU A 285 6.35 4.38 17.61
N ASP A 286 7.45 4.39 18.36
CA ASP A 286 7.64 5.20 19.56
C ASP A 286 8.55 6.38 19.25
N VAL A 287 8.10 7.58 19.58
CA VAL A 287 8.85 8.81 19.29
C VAL A 287 9.00 9.65 20.54
N LEU A 288 10.26 9.84 20.94
CA LEU A 288 10.63 10.81 21.96
C LEU A 288 11.30 12.01 21.30
N ALA A 289 10.76 13.20 21.49
CA ALA A 289 11.31 14.43 20.96
C ALA A 289 11.48 15.46 22.06
N GLY A 290 12.64 16.13 22.09
CA GLY A 290 12.89 17.25 22.96
C GLY A 290 13.40 18.44 22.16
N TYR A 291 13.12 19.66 22.59
CA TYR A 291 13.62 20.86 21.96
C TYR A 291 13.97 21.95 22.96
N VAL A 292 14.88 22.83 22.53
CA VAL A 292 15.14 24.11 23.15
C VAL A 292 15.14 25.19 22.09
N MET A 293 14.60 26.36 22.42
CA MET A 293 14.48 27.48 21.50
C MET A 293 14.59 28.81 22.23
N ALA A 294 15.31 29.76 21.66
CA ALA A 294 15.35 31.15 22.07
C ALA A 294 14.52 31.98 21.10
N ASN A 295 13.59 32.76 21.62
CA ASN A 295 12.88 33.80 20.87
C ASN A 295 13.68 35.08 20.95
N LEU A 296 13.85 35.73 19.81
CA LEU A 296 14.66 36.90 19.62
C LEU A 296 13.76 38.12 19.44
N ASP A 297 14.06 39.21 20.15
CA ASP A 297 13.48 40.53 19.94
C ASP A 297 14.57 41.58 20.22
N ALA A 298 15.02 42.27 19.19
CA ALA A 298 16.14 43.13 19.23
C ALA A 298 16.02 44.27 18.23
N GLU A 299 16.87 45.27 18.39
CA GLU A 299 17.12 46.30 17.42
C GLU A 299 18.59 46.24 16.98
N ILE A 300 18.85 46.01 15.68
CA ILE A 300 20.19 45.93 15.11
C ILE A 300 20.37 47.05 14.09
N PHE A 301 21.24 47.98 14.40
CA PHE A 301 21.49 49.20 13.59
C PHE A 301 20.21 50.02 13.29
N GLY A 302 19.29 50.10 14.26
CA GLY A 302 18.01 50.79 14.08
C GLY A 302 16.95 49.99 13.31
N ILE A 303 17.21 48.70 13.01
CA ILE A 303 16.28 47.82 12.33
C ILE A 303 15.70 46.82 13.35
N PRO A 304 14.37 46.78 13.57
CA PRO A 304 13.77 45.77 14.42
C PRO A 304 14.02 44.37 13.86
N LEU A 305 14.49 43.50 14.75
CA LEU A 305 14.70 42.07 14.50
C LEU A 305 13.82 41.27 15.44
N SER A 306 13.00 40.38 14.87
CA SER A 306 12.33 39.32 15.62
C SER A 306 12.62 37.96 15.03
N GLY A 307 12.44 36.90 15.80
CA GLY A 307 12.69 35.55 15.28
C GLY A 307 12.89 34.52 16.35
N ASN A 308 13.43 33.39 15.93
CA ASN A 308 13.83 32.35 16.86
C ASN A 308 15.00 31.52 16.33
N ILE A 309 15.76 30.94 17.24
CA ILE A 309 16.78 29.95 17.00
C ILE A 309 16.58 28.78 17.94
N GLY A 310 16.61 27.56 17.42
CA GLY A 310 16.40 26.39 18.26
C GLY A 310 16.93 25.12 17.65
N VAL A 311 16.91 24.08 18.46
CA VAL A 311 17.24 22.73 18.05
C VAL A 311 16.22 21.75 18.63
N ARG A 312 15.79 20.81 17.81
CA ARG A 312 14.97 19.68 18.22
C ARG A 312 15.73 18.38 17.99
N VAL A 313 15.71 17.51 18.98
CA VAL A 313 16.25 16.14 18.89
C VAL A 313 15.05 15.19 18.90
N VAL A 314 15.01 14.27 17.94
CA VAL A 314 13.94 13.29 17.80
C VAL A 314 14.56 11.91 17.78
N GLN A 315 14.18 11.07 18.74
CA GLN A 315 14.51 9.66 18.76
C GLN A 315 13.27 8.88 18.34
N THR A 316 13.41 8.04 17.34
CA THR A 316 12.36 7.15 16.84
C THR A 316 12.79 5.71 17.04
N ASP A 317 11.90 4.91 17.61
CA ASP A 317 12.00 3.46 17.71
C ASP A 317 10.84 2.88 16.88
N GLN A 318 11.16 2.25 15.74
CA GLN A 318 10.16 1.73 14.82
C GLN A 318 10.39 0.26 14.57
N SER A 319 9.30 -0.50 14.52
CA SER A 319 9.34 -1.93 14.28
C SER A 319 8.05 -2.43 13.64
N ALA A 320 8.10 -3.61 13.04
CA ALA A 320 6.93 -4.29 12.49
C ALA A 320 6.98 -5.78 12.79
N THR A 321 5.81 -6.39 12.89
CA THR A 321 5.68 -7.83 12.94
C THR A 321 6.18 -8.47 11.66
N ASN A 322 6.83 -9.59 11.78
CA ASN A 322 7.35 -10.39 10.68
C ASN A 322 7.10 -11.87 10.94
N LEU A 323 7.00 -12.64 9.89
CA LEU A 323 6.96 -14.09 9.99
C LEU A 323 8.37 -14.64 9.80
N ALA A 324 8.94 -15.24 10.83
CA ALA A 324 10.29 -15.78 10.85
C ALA A 324 10.26 -17.31 10.86
N ASP A 325 11.15 -17.93 10.09
CA ASP A 325 11.38 -19.38 10.15
C ASP A 325 12.17 -19.72 11.42
N VAL A 326 11.64 -20.63 12.23
CA VAL A 326 12.26 -21.06 13.49
C VAL A 326 13.58 -21.82 13.28
N ASN A 327 13.84 -22.33 12.07
CA ASN A 327 15.09 -23.01 11.69
C ASN A 327 16.02 -22.11 10.88
N GLY A 328 15.62 -20.85 10.62
CA GLY A 328 16.40 -19.91 9.83
C GLY A 328 16.28 -20.08 8.33
N ASP A 329 15.30 -20.82 7.84
CA ASP A 329 15.06 -20.97 6.40
C ASP A 329 14.32 -19.75 5.82
N VAL A 330 14.56 -19.48 4.55
CA VAL A 330 13.90 -18.38 3.82
C VAL A 330 12.44 -18.70 3.51
N LEU A 331 11.54 -17.74 3.69
CA LEU A 331 10.17 -17.81 3.20
C LEU A 331 10.16 -17.88 1.67
N ARG A 332 9.62 -18.97 1.13
CA ARG A 332 9.50 -19.17 -0.31
C ARG A 332 8.08 -18.86 -0.79
N GLY A 333 7.71 -17.60 -0.73
CA GLY A 333 6.36 -17.18 -1.09
C GLY A 333 5.27 -17.73 -0.17
N ALA A 334 4.02 -17.39 -0.44
CA ALA A 334 2.88 -17.75 0.39
C ALA A 334 2.64 -19.28 0.52
N GLN A 335 3.02 -20.05 -0.50
CA GLN A 335 2.73 -21.48 -0.56
C GLN A 335 3.39 -22.34 0.52
N ASN A 336 4.48 -21.85 1.11
CA ASN A 336 5.26 -22.61 2.09
C ASN A 336 4.95 -22.20 3.55
N ILE A 337 4.06 -21.25 3.77
CA ILE A 337 3.77 -20.69 5.09
C ILE A 337 2.72 -21.50 5.81
N THR A 338 1.79 -22.09 5.08
CA THR A 338 0.69 -22.87 5.65
C THR A 338 0.88 -24.36 5.43
N ASP A 339 0.37 -25.15 6.35
CA ASP A 339 0.24 -26.59 6.21
C ASP A 339 -0.97 -26.97 5.33
N GLU A 340 -1.24 -28.28 5.20
CA GLU A 340 -2.36 -28.80 4.40
C GLU A 340 -3.73 -28.37 4.94
N ALA A 341 -3.83 -28.03 6.23
CA ALA A 341 -5.05 -27.52 6.86
C ALA A 341 -5.17 -25.99 6.73
N GLY A 342 -4.22 -25.32 6.08
CA GLY A 342 -4.21 -23.87 5.92
C GLY A 342 -3.80 -23.10 7.18
N LEU A 343 -3.32 -23.79 8.21
CA LEU A 343 -2.76 -23.16 9.42
C LEU A 343 -1.32 -22.77 9.17
N VAL A 344 -0.84 -21.74 9.89
CA VAL A 344 0.58 -21.40 9.86
C VAL A 344 1.39 -22.62 10.27
N ASN A 345 2.27 -23.06 9.39
CA ASN A 345 3.13 -24.19 9.63
C ASN A 345 3.96 -23.95 10.90
N GLY A 346 4.06 -24.94 11.80
CA GLY A 346 4.83 -24.85 13.05
C GLY A 346 6.32 -24.55 12.87
N ARG A 347 6.79 -24.53 11.63
CA ARG A 347 8.08 -24.04 11.22
C ARG A 347 8.23 -22.52 11.32
N TYR A 348 7.13 -21.77 11.32
CA TYR A 348 7.13 -20.32 11.33
C TYR A 348 6.58 -19.77 12.64
N ALA A 349 7.14 -18.67 13.07
CA ALA A 349 6.72 -17.96 14.28
C ALA A 349 6.68 -16.46 14.04
N PRO A 350 5.78 -15.72 14.71
CA PRO A 350 5.81 -14.27 14.69
C PRO A 350 7.10 -13.76 15.33
N GLY A 351 7.71 -12.78 14.68
CA GLY A 351 8.85 -12.02 15.17
C GLY A 351 8.59 -10.53 15.01
N VAL A 352 9.49 -9.70 15.53
CA VAL A 352 9.46 -8.25 15.37
C VAL A 352 10.81 -7.80 14.85
N LEU A 353 10.80 -7.00 13.77
CA LEU A 353 11.99 -6.41 13.18
C LEU A 353 11.85 -4.89 13.18
N GLY A 354 12.94 -4.19 13.45
CA GLY A 354 12.92 -2.74 13.45
C GLY A 354 14.27 -2.12 13.75
N GLU A 355 14.29 -0.80 13.82
CA GLU A 355 15.48 -0.05 14.18
C GLU A 355 15.14 1.19 15.02
N LYS A 356 16.15 1.66 15.72
CA LYS A 356 16.12 2.89 16.50
C LYS A 356 17.13 3.89 15.94
N TYR A 357 16.70 5.13 15.78
CA TYR A 357 17.55 6.20 15.27
C TYR A 357 17.24 7.55 15.92
N THR A 358 18.15 8.51 15.72
CA THR A 358 18.03 9.85 16.30
C THR A 358 18.37 10.90 15.25
N ASP A 359 17.51 11.90 15.14
CA ASP A 359 17.67 13.06 14.26
C ASP A 359 17.86 14.33 15.06
N VAL A 360 18.77 15.19 14.59
CA VAL A 360 19.02 16.52 15.15
C VAL A 360 18.60 17.56 14.12
N LEU A 361 17.65 18.41 14.49
CA LEU A 361 16.94 19.33 13.61
C LEU A 361 17.12 20.77 14.11
N PRO A 362 18.23 21.45 13.74
CA PRO A 362 18.41 22.87 14.03
C PRO A 362 17.51 23.72 13.14
N GLN A 363 17.05 24.85 13.68
CA GLN A 363 16.29 25.85 12.94
C GLN A 363 16.66 27.27 13.35
N LEU A 364 16.55 28.19 12.38
CA LEU A 364 16.71 29.63 12.56
C LEU A 364 15.64 30.32 11.72
N ASN A 365 14.91 31.25 12.34
CA ASN A 365 13.98 32.13 11.63
C ASN A 365 14.28 33.56 12.08
N LEU A 366 14.48 34.50 11.15
CA LEU A 366 14.76 35.90 11.39
C LEU A 366 13.82 36.76 10.56
N ASN A 367 13.28 37.79 11.16
CA ASN A 367 12.42 38.77 10.51
C ASN A 367 12.96 40.18 10.81
N PHE A 368 13.33 40.89 9.75
CA PHE A 368 13.88 42.24 9.81
C PHE A 368 12.82 43.24 9.31
N GLY A 369 12.34 44.11 10.17
CA GLY A 369 11.43 45.21 9.82
C GLY A 369 12.21 46.38 9.19
N ILE A 370 12.35 46.37 7.86
CA ILE A 370 13.19 47.32 7.13
C ILE A 370 12.56 48.73 7.14
N THR A 371 11.25 48.79 7.00
CA THR A 371 10.45 50.01 7.18
C THR A 371 9.11 49.62 7.82
N ASP A 372 8.31 50.66 8.20
CA ASP A 372 6.96 50.41 8.75
C ASP A 372 6.06 49.54 7.84
N ASN A 373 6.39 49.51 6.54
CA ASN A 373 5.60 48.80 5.54
C ASN A 373 6.37 47.67 4.81
N SER A 374 7.59 47.36 5.24
CA SER A 374 8.39 46.32 4.56
C SER A 374 9.21 45.48 5.52
N GLN A 375 9.34 44.19 5.20
CA GLN A 375 10.15 43.26 5.98
C GLN A 375 10.91 42.29 5.07
N ILE A 376 12.03 41.80 5.60
CA ILE A 376 12.77 40.69 5.05
C ILE A 376 12.72 39.55 6.04
N ARG A 377 12.36 38.37 5.55
CA ARG A 377 12.40 37.13 6.36
C ARG A 377 13.45 36.19 5.82
N PHE A 378 14.22 35.61 6.72
CA PHE A 378 15.16 34.55 6.42
C PHE A 378 14.89 33.36 7.33
N ALA A 379 14.84 32.16 6.73
CA ALA A 379 14.74 30.92 7.47
C ALA A 379 15.80 29.92 6.99
N ALA A 380 16.35 29.16 7.94
CA ALA A 380 17.23 28.04 7.66
C ALA A 380 16.89 26.91 8.61
N ALA A 381 16.66 25.68 8.08
CA ALA A 381 16.31 24.54 8.90
C ALA A 381 16.80 23.23 8.29
N LYS A 382 17.18 22.28 9.16
CA LYS A 382 17.15 20.86 8.83
C LYS A 382 15.79 20.31 9.20
N VAL A 383 15.11 19.68 8.26
CA VAL A 383 13.76 19.13 8.44
C VAL A 383 13.74 17.66 8.10
N MET A 384 12.81 16.92 8.70
CA MET A 384 12.54 15.53 8.36
C MET A 384 11.05 15.30 8.13
N SER A 385 10.73 14.26 7.32
CA SER A 385 9.38 13.74 7.14
C SER A 385 9.44 12.22 7.19
N ARG A 386 8.72 11.63 8.14
CA ARG A 386 8.69 10.17 8.27
C ARG A 386 7.89 9.54 7.15
N PRO A 387 8.23 8.30 6.72
CA PRO A 387 7.39 7.54 5.80
C PRO A 387 5.97 7.36 6.36
N PRO A 388 4.96 7.18 5.51
CA PRO A 388 3.65 6.73 5.97
C PRO A 388 3.78 5.42 6.74
N ILE A 389 3.05 5.26 7.84
CA ILE A 389 3.23 4.13 8.76
C ILE A 389 3.02 2.77 8.09
N ASN A 390 2.09 2.67 7.16
CA ASN A 390 1.86 1.44 6.39
C ASN A 390 3.06 1.03 5.53
N ARG A 391 3.98 1.95 5.21
CA ARG A 391 5.23 1.65 4.51
C ARG A 391 6.29 1.01 5.40
N LEU A 392 6.09 1.03 6.71
CA LEU A 392 6.96 0.36 7.68
C LEU A 392 6.59 -1.11 7.88
N ALA A 393 5.48 -1.59 7.36
CA ALA A 393 5.09 -2.99 7.45
C ALA A 393 6.17 -3.91 6.85
N SER A 394 6.28 -5.12 7.37
CA SER A 394 7.25 -6.12 6.89
C SER A 394 6.54 -7.11 5.96
N ASN A 395 6.45 -6.80 4.68
CA ASN A 395 5.83 -7.67 3.68
C ASN A 395 6.80 -7.98 2.53
N THR A 396 7.81 -8.76 2.82
CA THR A 396 8.79 -9.22 1.83
C THR A 396 8.37 -10.56 1.25
N SER A 397 8.38 -10.70 -0.06
CA SER A 397 8.21 -11.98 -0.76
C SER A 397 9.48 -12.35 -1.51
N ILE A 398 9.86 -13.61 -1.43
CA ILE A 398 10.99 -14.18 -2.17
C ILE A 398 10.48 -15.37 -2.96
N ASN A 399 10.67 -15.34 -4.25
CA ASN A 399 10.35 -16.45 -5.15
C ASN A 399 11.64 -17.00 -5.77
N ILE A 400 11.69 -18.30 -5.91
CA ILE A 400 12.79 -18.99 -6.58
C ILE A 400 12.18 -19.78 -7.72
N SER A 401 12.66 -19.51 -8.93
CA SER A 401 12.25 -20.26 -10.11
C SER A 401 12.83 -21.68 -10.09
N ASP A 402 12.29 -22.57 -10.93
CA ASP A 402 12.81 -23.94 -11.09
C ASP A 402 14.27 -23.95 -11.57
N ASP A 403 14.71 -22.88 -12.26
CA ASP A 403 16.09 -22.68 -12.71
C ASP A 403 17.00 -22.10 -11.62
N GLY A 404 16.47 -21.86 -10.41
CA GLY A 404 17.23 -21.31 -9.28
C GLY A 404 17.38 -19.79 -9.30
N GLU A 405 16.66 -19.09 -10.18
CA GLU A 405 16.64 -17.62 -10.19
C GLU A 405 15.85 -17.10 -8.98
N ILE A 406 16.45 -16.19 -8.23
CA ILE A 406 15.86 -15.58 -7.04
C ILE A 406 15.24 -14.25 -7.45
N THR A 407 13.94 -14.12 -7.23
CA THR A 407 13.23 -12.86 -7.34
C THR A 407 12.62 -12.50 -6.00
N GLY A 408 12.87 -11.27 -5.53
CA GLY A 408 12.34 -10.76 -4.29
C GLY A 408 11.64 -9.43 -4.51
N SER A 409 10.58 -9.20 -3.77
CA SER A 409 9.94 -7.88 -3.71
C SER A 409 9.63 -7.52 -2.27
N SER A 410 9.90 -6.27 -1.91
CA SER A 410 9.44 -5.66 -0.67
C SER A 410 8.96 -4.26 -1.02
N ALA A 411 7.66 -4.03 -0.91
CA ALA A 411 7.09 -2.69 -1.10
C ALA A 411 7.23 -1.83 0.16
N ASN A 412 7.46 -2.45 1.30
CA ASN A 412 7.48 -1.84 2.63
C ASN A 412 8.65 -2.38 3.45
N SER A 413 9.07 -1.62 4.45
CA SER A 413 10.16 -2.07 5.33
C SER A 413 10.18 -1.29 6.66
N PRO A 414 10.32 -1.98 7.81
CA PRO A 414 10.46 -1.33 9.11
C PRO A 414 11.78 -0.57 9.30
N PHE A 415 12.71 -0.69 8.35
CA PHE A 415 13.99 0.02 8.37
C PHE A 415 14.01 1.29 7.49
N LEU A 416 12.87 1.71 6.94
CA LEU A 416 12.79 2.95 6.18
C LEU A 416 13.03 4.14 7.09
N ARG A 417 13.98 5.00 6.69
CA ARG A 417 14.32 6.23 7.39
C ARG A 417 13.55 7.43 6.85
N PRO A 418 13.42 8.50 7.65
CA PRO A 418 12.77 9.71 7.20
C PRO A 418 13.45 10.33 5.98
N PHE A 419 12.65 11.07 5.21
CA PHE A 419 13.17 12.05 4.27
C PHE A 419 13.84 13.17 5.06
N GLU A 420 15.07 13.48 4.74
CA GLU A 420 15.81 14.58 5.33
C GLU A 420 16.08 15.65 4.29
N ALA A 421 15.92 16.89 4.68
CA ALA A 421 16.29 18.03 3.84
C ALA A 421 16.87 19.17 4.65
N THR A 422 17.81 19.89 4.02
CA THR A 422 18.24 21.20 4.49
C THR A 422 17.57 22.25 3.60
N GLN A 423 16.91 23.21 4.21
CA GLN A 423 16.18 24.26 3.49
C GLN A 423 16.62 25.64 3.94
N TYR A 424 16.59 26.56 2.98
CA TYR A 424 16.83 27.99 3.15
C TYR A 424 15.75 28.76 2.41
N ASP A 425 15.13 29.72 3.10
CA ASP A 425 14.05 30.54 2.57
C ASP A 425 14.41 32.00 2.82
N LEU A 426 14.19 32.85 1.81
CA LEU A 426 14.35 34.28 1.90
C LEU A 426 13.16 34.95 1.24
N SER A 427 12.46 35.82 1.97
CA SER A 427 11.37 36.61 1.39
C SER A 427 11.54 38.10 1.69
N TYR A 428 11.06 38.92 0.76
CA TYR A 428 10.84 40.34 0.93
C TYR A 428 9.35 40.65 0.73
N GLU A 429 8.77 41.34 1.69
CA GLU A 429 7.38 41.71 1.67
C GLU A 429 7.22 43.22 1.81
N TYR A 430 6.38 43.82 0.97
CA TYR A 430 6.03 45.22 1.01
C TYR A 430 4.51 45.39 1.05
N TYR A 431 4.05 46.06 2.10
CA TYR A 431 2.61 46.26 2.39
C TYR A 431 2.19 47.66 1.90
N ILE A 432 1.10 47.70 1.17
CA ILE A 432 0.45 48.95 0.71
C ILE A 432 -1.00 48.98 1.27
N PRO A 433 -1.63 50.16 1.37
CA PRO A 433 -2.95 50.26 2.00
C PRO A 433 -4.03 49.35 1.45
N SER A 434 -3.90 48.87 0.20
CA SER A 434 -4.88 48.02 -0.48
C SER A 434 -4.35 46.63 -0.87
N GLY A 435 -3.15 46.24 -0.41
CA GLY A 435 -2.58 44.95 -0.80
C GLY A 435 -1.16 44.74 -0.30
N ALA A 436 -0.49 43.70 -0.82
CA ALA A 436 0.90 43.39 -0.52
C ALA A 436 1.61 42.89 -1.79
N ILE A 437 2.92 43.15 -1.86
CA ILE A 437 3.81 42.55 -2.85
C ILE A 437 4.82 41.70 -2.11
N ALA A 438 4.97 40.45 -2.51
CA ALA A 438 5.92 39.53 -1.92
C ALA A 438 6.81 38.90 -2.98
N PHE A 439 8.11 38.82 -2.69
CA PHE A 439 9.09 38.02 -3.45
C PHE A 439 9.67 36.97 -2.52
N ALA A 440 9.73 35.72 -2.96
CA ALA A 440 10.29 34.63 -2.21
C ALA A 440 11.29 33.84 -3.04
N LEU A 441 12.41 33.49 -2.43
CA LEU A 441 13.40 32.56 -2.93
C LEU A 441 13.51 31.42 -1.95
N PHE A 442 13.58 30.20 -2.45
CA PHE A 442 13.81 29.04 -1.62
C PHE A 442 14.86 28.12 -2.25
N TYR A 443 15.59 27.44 -1.39
CA TYR A 443 16.49 26.37 -1.77
C TYR A 443 16.26 25.19 -0.83
N LYS A 444 16.07 24.00 -1.37
CA LYS A 444 15.86 22.77 -0.58
C LYS A 444 16.75 21.66 -1.11
N ASP A 445 17.65 21.20 -0.28
CA ASP A 445 18.54 20.08 -0.55
C ASP A 445 18.01 18.84 0.18
N ILE A 446 17.40 17.94 -0.58
CA ILE A 446 16.80 16.69 -0.08
C ILE A 446 17.88 15.62 -0.09
N LYS A 447 18.25 15.12 1.09
CA LYS A 447 19.34 14.14 1.28
C LYS A 447 18.89 12.70 1.06
N SER A 448 17.63 12.42 1.32
CA SER A 448 17.07 11.07 1.22
C SER A 448 15.61 11.11 0.81
N PHE A 449 15.19 10.15 0.02
CA PHE A 449 13.77 9.90 -0.28
C PHE A 449 13.53 8.40 -0.49
N VAL A 450 12.32 7.97 -0.23
CA VAL A 450 11.88 6.59 -0.47
C VAL A 450 11.42 6.48 -1.92
N ASN A 451 11.98 5.53 -2.65
CA ASN A 451 11.61 5.25 -4.03
C ASN A 451 11.62 3.73 -4.26
N ASP A 452 10.66 3.27 -5.02
CA ASP A 452 10.61 1.87 -5.45
C ASP A 452 11.48 1.72 -6.71
N PHE A 453 12.33 0.71 -6.72
CA PHE A 453 13.17 0.41 -7.88
C PHE A 453 13.40 -1.10 -7.98
N THR A 454 13.74 -1.56 -9.18
CA THR A 454 14.09 -2.95 -9.45
C THR A 454 15.59 -3.06 -9.71
N ILE A 455 16.26 -3.92 -8.98
CA ILE A 455 17.65 -4.30 -9.24
C ILE A 455 17.62 -5.60 -10.05
N GLN A 456 18.22 -5.58 -11.22
CA GLN A 456 18.46 -6.78 -12.02
C GLN A 456 19.88 -7.29 -11.75
N GLU A 457 20.07 -8.62 -11.83
CA GLU A 457 21.37 -9.26 -11.63
C GLU A 457 22.07 -8.82 -10.32
N PHE A 458 21.31 -8.84 -9.21
CA PHE A 458 21.85 -8.45 -7.91
C PHE A 458 22.93 -9.44 -7.45
N ASP A 459 24.15 -8.94 -7.21
CA ASP A 459 25.24 -9.76 -6.68
C ASP A 459 25.11 -9.93 -5.16
N PHE A 460 24.50 -11.02 -4.75
CA PHE A 460 24.34 -11.36 -3.33
C PHE A 460 25.71 -11.60 -2.64
N ALA A 461 26.70 -12.09 -3.33
CA ALA A 461 28.03 -12.33 -2.76
C ALA A 461 28.81 -11.04 -2.54
N GLY A 462 28.66 -10.07 -3.44
CA GLY A 462 29.32 -8.75 -3.36
C GLY A 462 28.64 -7.75 -2.43
N ALA A 463 27.41 -7.98 -2.00
CA ALA A 463 26.62 -7.02 -1.23
C ALA A 463 27.01 -6.85 0.26
N GLY A 464 28.21 -7.32 0.65
CA GLY A 464 28.78 -7.06 1.97
C GLY A 464 28.36 -8.04 3.08
N GLY A 465 27.61 -9.06 2.75
CA GLY A 465 27.25 -10.15 3.67
C GLY A 465 28.27 -11.28 3.73
N GLY A 466 29.33 -11.22 2.93
CA GLY A 466 30.35 -12.26 2.89
C GLY A 466 29.82 -13.63 2.49
N VAL A 467 30.44 -14.67 3.05
CA VAL A 467 30.11 -16.07 2.78
C VAL A 467 28.65 -16.42 3.13
N GLU A 468 28.06 -15.75 4.12
CA GLU A 468 26.69 -16.02 4.56
C GLU A 468 25.63 -15.65 3.52
N LEU A 469 25.84 -14.59 2.71
CA LEU A 469 24.91 -14.22 1.64
C LEU A 469 25.08 -15.11 0.38
N ALA A 470 26.30 -15.54 0.09
CA ALA A 470 26.57 -16.50 -0.96
C ALA A 470 25.99 -17.90 -0.59
N ASP A 471 26.14 -18.29 0.68
CA ASP A 471 25.53 -19.52 1.21
C ASP A 471 24.00 -19.41 1.23
N LEU A 472 23.45 -18.22 1.47
CA LEU A 472 22.02 -17.94 1.35
C LEU A 472 21.53 -18.19 -0.07
N ALA A 473 22.20 -17.68 -1.10
CA ALA A 473 21.83 -17.87 -2.50
C ALA A 473 21.87 -19.37 -2.88
N VAL A 474 22.91 -20.09 -2.47
CA VAL A 474 23.07 -21.53 -2.73
C VAL A 474 22.05 -22.35 -1.95
N ASN A 475 21.82 -22.03 -0.68
CA ASN A 475 20.86 -22.74 0.18
C ASN A 475 19.41 -22.46 -0.24
N VAL A 476 19.12 -21.26 -0.73
CA VAL A 476 17.83 -20.91 -1.30
C VAL A 476 17.53 -21.74 -2.54
N ALA A 477 18.49 -21.94 -3.43
CA ALA A 477 18.38 -22.87 -4.56
C ALA A 477 18.25 -24.34 -4.09
N GLY A 478 18.84 -24.70 -2.95
CA GLY A 478 18.77 -26.04 -2.34
C GLY A 478 17.62 -26.26 -1.35
N GLY A 479 16.88 -25.25 -0.98
CA GLY A 479 15.71 -25.38 -0.09
C GLY A 479 15.90 -24.95 1.36
N SER A 480 17.04 -24.42 1.77
CA SER A 480 17.29 -23.91 3.11
C SER A 480 18.13 -22.63 3.08
N GLY A 481 17.69 -21.58 3.76
CA GLY A 481 18.44 -20.31 3.83
C GLY A 481 17.78 -19.24 4.70
N LEU A 482 18.55 -18.32 5.23
CA LEU A 482 18.15 -17.33 6.24
C LEU A 482 17.47 -16.07 5.67
N ILE A 483 16.35 -15.67 6.27
CA ILE A 483 15.56 -14.47 5.91
C ILE A 483 16.30 -13.16 6.22
N ASP A 484 17.16 -13.15 7.24
CA ASP A 484 17.77 -11.95 7.81
C ASP A 484 18.66 -11.17 6.82
N GLY A 485 19.29 -11.87 5.88
CA GLY A 485 20.11 -11.26 4.84
C GLY A 485 19.29 -10.58 3.73
N ALA A 486 18.17 -11.16 3.33
CA ALA A 486 17.33 -10.64 2.25
C ALA A 486 16.54 -9.40 2.67
N LEU A 487 16.12 -9.32 3.93
CA LEU A 487 15.43 -8.17 4.50
C LEU A 487 16.32 -6.92 4.60
N ARG A 488 17.61 -7.08 4.84
CA ARG A 488 18.57 -5.97 4.88
C ARG A 488 18.87 -5.38 3.51
N LEU A 489 18.68 -6.14 2.44
CA LEU A 489 19.04 -5.75 1.08
C LEU A 489 18.05 -4.76 0.42
N ALA A 490 16.79 -4.77 0.79
CA ALA A 490 15.79 -3.85 0.28
C ALA A 490 15.91 -2.40 0.81
N ILE A 491 16.81 -2.15 1.75
CA ILE A 491 16.73 -0.97 2.63
C ILE A 491 17.86 0.03 2.45
N SER A 492 18.99 -0.34 1.91
CA SER A 492 20.18 0.51 1.90
C SER A 492 20.57 0.97 0.51
N CYS A 493 19.76 1.81 -0.12
CA CYS A 493 20.26 2.68 -1.18
C CYS A 493 20.36 4.11 -0.68
N ARG A 494 21.47 4.44 -0.06
CA ARG A 494 21.97 5.82 -0.08
C ARG A 494 22.46 6.07 -1.51
N SER A 495 21.79 6.91 -2.27
CA SER A 495 22.39 7.46 -3.47
C SER A 495 23.50 8.41 -3.00
N SER A 496 24.74 7.96 -2.98
CA SER A 496 25.89 8.84 -3.03
C SER A 496 26.00 9.31 -4.49
N THR A 497 25.30 10.36 -4.85
CA THR A 497 25.69 11.14 -6.02
C THR A 497 26.79 12.08 -5.58
N ASN A 498 28.01 11.85 -6.08
CA ASN A 498 29.05 12.89 -6.16
C ASN A 498 28.57 14.09 -6.99
#